data_f1bb9d96650feb4984653348e32b4390
#
_entry.id   f1bb9d96650feb4984653348e32b4390
#
_cell.length_a   1.000
_cell.length_b   1.000
_cell.length_c   1.000
_cell.angle_alpha   90.00
_cell.angle_beta   90.00
_cell.angle_gamma   90.00
#
_symmetry.space_group_name_H-M   'P 1'
#
loop_
_entity.id
_entity.type
_entity.pdbx_description
1 polymer ?
#
loop_
_entity_poly.entity_id
_entity_poly.type
_entity_poly.pdbx_seq_one_letter_code
_entity_poly.pdbx_strand_id
1 'polypeptide(L)'
;MNLTSKYITLTDYIPLGKPSLSHFELKEDPLSLEKNDDVLVKNKWISVDPYMRARMTERKNYKPPFEIGKPMEGAAIGEVINSKSQDINIGDIVLSEFGWRDQFVSNYKNLKKINPINAPLQIYLGPLGMTGHTAY
;
A
#
# COMPACT_ATOMS: atom_id res chain seq x y z
N MET A 1 -17.49 -15.76 6.42
CA MET A 1 -16.41 -14.90 6.91
C MET A 1 -16.46 -13.56 6.20
N ASN A 2 -16.58 -12.51 6.96
CA ASN A 2 -16.59 -11.17 6.38
C ASN A 2 -15.15 -10.67 6.24
N LEU A 3 -14.70 -10.52 5.00
CA LEU A 3 -13.41 -9.92 4.72
C LEU A 3 -13.59 -8.40 4.65
N THR A 4 -12.79 -7.68 5.40
CA THR A 4 -12.80 -6.22 5.40
C THR A 4 -11.40 -5.65 5.28
N SER A 5 -11.30 -4.47 4.70
CA SER A 5 -10.07 -3.68 4.68
C SER A 5 -10.21 -2.51 5.63
N LYS A 6 -9.31 -2.41 6.59
CA LYS A 6 -9.16 -1.22 7.42
C LYS A 6 -8.06 -0.37 6.81
N TYR A 7 -8.36 0.88 6.55
CA TYR A 7 -7.43 1.76 5.85
C TYR A 7 -7.48 3.18 6.38
N ILE A 8 -6.40 3.91 6.14
CA ILE A 8 -6.27 5.30 6.55
C ILE A 8 -6.54 6.20 5.36
N THR A 9 -7.39 7.22 5.57
CA THR A 9 -7.70 8.24 4.57
C THR A 9 -7.24 9.60 5.07
N LEU A 10 -6.94 10.50 4.11
CA LEU A 10 -6.73 11.90 4.40
C LEU A 10 -8.10 12.58 4.43
N THR A 11 -8.41 13.30 5.52
CA THR A 11 -9.71 13.97 5.65
C THR A 11 -9.71 15.36 5.06
N ASP A 12 -8.52 16.00 5.01
CA ASP A 12 -8.37 17.34 4.48
C ASP A 12 -6.93 17.58 4.07
N TYR A 13 -6.70 18.47 3.10
CA TYR A 13 -5.33 18.81 2.70
C TYR A 13 -4.66 19.65 3.78
N ILE A 14 -3.32 19.52 3.85
CA ILE A 14 -2.49 20.17 4.86
C ILE A 14 -1.52 21.10 4.14
N PRO A 15 -1.92 22.35 3.82
CA PRO A 15 -1.06 23.25 3.03
C PRO A 15 0.20 23.69 3.76
N LEU A 16 0.13 23.82 5.09
CA LEU A 16 1.27 24.25 5.92
C LEU A 16 1.29 23.49 7.23
N GLY A 17 2.49 23.33 7.79
CA GLY A 17 2.67 22.76 9.13
C GLY A 17 2.77 21.25 9.15
N LYS A 18 2.69 20.70 10.35
CA LYS A 18 2.83 19.26 10.58
C LYS A 18 1.46 18.59 10.51
N PRO A 19 1.38 17.38 9.94
CA PRO A 19 0.17 16.58 10.04
C PRO A 19 -0.15 16.27 11.50
N SER A 20 -1.45 16.22 11.80
CA SER A 20 -1.95 15.80 13.11
C SER A 20 -2.96 14.67 12.92
N LEU A 21 -3.32 13.98 14.00
CA LEU A 21 -4.27 12.89 13.93
C LEU A 21 -5.62 13.29 13.35
N SER A 22 -6.02 14.56 13.51
CA SER A 22 -7.29 15.08 12.97
C SER A 22 -7.32 15.12 11.44
N HIS A 23 -6.17 15.07 10.77
CA HIS A 23 -6.09 15.05 9.32
C HIS A 23 -6.31 13.66 8.71
N PHE A 24 -6.41 12.63 9.54
CA PHE A 24 -6.52 11.25 9.10
C PHE A 24 -7.76 10.59 9.70
N GLU A 25 -8.32 9.63 8.98
CA GLU A 25 -9.47 8.86 9.45
C GLU A 25 -9.27 7.39 9.12
N LEU A 26 -9.54 6.53 10.10
CA LEU A 26 -9.57 5.09 9.90
C LEU A 26 -10.95 4.69 9.41
N LYS A 27 -10.99 4.04 8.25
CA LYS A 27 -12.23 3.54 7.64
C LYS A 27 -12.13 2.04 7.42
N GLU A 28 -13.29 1.42 7.18
CA GLU A 28 -13.38 -0.01 6.95
C GLU A 28 -14.38 -0.29 5.84
N ASP A 29 -13.95 -1.05 4.83
CA ASP A 29 -14.80 -1.45 3.71
C ASP A 29 -14.77 -2.97 3.54
N PRO A 30 -15.88 -3.57 3.07
CA PRO A 30 -15.89 -4.99 2.77
C PRO A 30 -15.03 -5.30 1.54
N LEU A 31 -14.45 -6.50 1.53
CA LEU A 31 -13.65 -7.01 0.42
C LEU A 31 -14.27 -8.27 -0.14
N SER A 32 -14.13 -8.46 -1.45
CA SER A 32 -14.49 -9.71 -2.11
C SER A 32 -13.58 -9.95 -3.31
N LEU A 33 -13.32 -11.23 -3.60
CA LEU A 33 -12.59 -11.65 -4.80
C LEU A 33 -13.63 -12.03 -5.86
N GLU A 34 -13.94 -11.09 -6.75
CA GLU A 34 -15.01 -11.29 -7.74
C GLU A 34 -14.49 -11.60 -9.14
N LYS A 35 -13.30 -11.05 -9.49
CA LYS A 35 -12.72 -11.21 -10.82
C LYS A 35 -11.72 -12.35 -10.84
N ASN A 36 -11.48 -12.91 -12.03
CA ASN A 36 -10.64 -14.10 -12.21
C ASN A 36 -9.18 -13.89 -11.80
N ASP A 37 -8.70 -12.65 -11.79
CA ASP A 37 -7.31 -12.36 -11.46
C ASP A 37 -7.16 -11.64 -10.12
N ASP A 38 -8.21 -11.65 -9.29
CA ASP A 38 -8.17 -10.99 -7.99
C ASP A 38 -7.32 -11.76 -7.00
N VAL A 39 -6.53 -11.01 -6.24
CA VAL A 39 -5.63 -11.51 -5.22
C VAL A 39 -5.90 -10.75 -3.92
N LEU A 40 -6.07 -11.49 -2.83
CA LEU A 40 -6.19 -10.92 -1.48
C LEU A 40 -4.82 -10.90 -0.83
N VAL A 41 -4.38 -9.72 -0.43
CA VAL A 41 -3.08 -9.52 0.20
C VAL A 41 -3.26 -8.90 1.58
N LYS A 42 -2.56 -9.45 2.57
CA LYS A 42 -2.47 -8.89 3.90
C LYS A 42 -1.12 -8.19 4.04
N ASN A 43 -1.14 -6.88 4.26
CA ASN A 43 0.08 -6.11 4.41
C ASN A 43 0.80 -6.45 5.71
N LYS A 44 2.11 -6.62 5.63
CA LYS A 44 2.98 -6.86 6.79
C LYS A 44 3.86 -5.67 7.10
N TRP A 45 4.27 -4.95 6.07
CA TRP A 45 5.12 -3.77 6.18
C TRP A 45 4.63 -2.69 5.24
N ILE A 46 4.56 -1.48 5.72
CA ILE A 46 4.26 -0.31 4.88
C ILE A 46 5.40 0.70 5.03
N SER A 47 5.67 1.42 3.93
CA SER A 47 6.67 2.49 3.94
C SER A 47 5.98 3.82 4.20
N VAL A 48 6.62 4.66 5.01
CA VAL A 48 6.20 6.06 5.22
C VAL A 48 7.34 6.93 4.74
N ASP A 49 7.12 7.63 3.64
CA ASP A 49 8.18 8.34 2.93
C ASP A 49 7.95 9.86 2.92
N PRO A 50 9.01 10.66 2.85
CA PRO A 50 8.89 12.14 2.83
C PRO A 50 8.01 12.67 1.71
N TYR A 51 8.00 12.05 0.53
CA TYR A 51 7.18 12.52 -0.60
C TYR A 51 5.69 12.50 -0.28
N MET A 52 5.27 11.67 0.66
CA MET A 52 3.86 11.58 1.05
C MET A 52 3.34 12.89 1.63
N ARG A 53 4.20 13.66 2.30
CA ARG A 53 3.82 14.96 2.85
C ARG A 53 3.41 15.93 1.73
N ALA A 54 4.14 15.92 0.61
CA ALA A 54 3.82 16.75 -0.54
C ALA A 54 2.48 16.34 -1.18
N ARG A 55 2.15 15.05 -1.17
CA ARG A 55 0.87 14.55 -1.68
C ARG A 55 -0.32 14.90 -0.79
N MET A 56 -0.08 15.42 0.41
CA MET A 56 -1.14 15.90 1.32
C MET A 56 -1.54 17.34 1.04
N THR A 57 -1.07 17.92 -0.06
CA THR A 57 -1.43 19.24 -0.53
C THR A 57 -2.08 19.17 -1.91
N GLU A 58 -2.78 20.23 -2.32
CA GLU A 58 -3.40 20.29 -3.65
C GLU A 58 -2.40 20.61 -4.77
N ARG A 59 -1.15 20.89 -4.42
CA ARG A 59 -0.13 21.25 -5.40
C ARG A 59 0.26 20.07 -6.26
N LYS A 60 0.47 20.31 -7.55
CA LYS A 60 1.03 19.31 -8.44
C LYS A 60 2.49 19.09 -8.11
N ASN A 61 2.83 17.85 -7.79
CA ASN A 61 4.16 17.43 -7.46
C ASN A 61 4.58 16.27 -8.37
N TYR A 62 5.70 15.65 -8.04
CA TYR A 62 6.19 14.43 -8.67
C TYR A 62 5.10 13.35 -8.81
N LYS A 63 4.26 13.23 -7.78
CA LYS A 63 3.08 12.35 -7.83
C LYS A 63 1.82 13.19 -7.58
N PRO A 64 0.66 12.75 -8.07
CA PRO A 64 -0.58 13.49 -7.82
C PRO A 64 -0.92 13.50 -6.32
N PRO A 65 -1.69 14.51 -5.87
CA PRO A 65 -2.15 14.55 -4.48
C PRO A 65 -2.96 13.31 -4.10
N PHE A 66 -2.96 12.97 -2.81
CA PHE A 66 -3.88 11.96 -2.30
C PHE A 66 -5.32 12.43 -2.48
N GLU A 67 -6.21 11.52 -2.84
CA GLU A 67 -7.62 11.83 -2.92
C GLU A 67 -8.24 11.79 -1.51
N ILE A 68 -8.95 12.86 -1.15
CA ILE A 68 -9.62 12.94 0.14
C ILE A 68 -10.68 11.84 0.24
N GLY A 69 -10.70 11.14 1.38
CA GLY A 69 -11.70 10.11 1.65
C GLY A 69 -11.40 8.75 1.04
N LYS A 70 -10.32 8.61 0.28
CA LYS A 70 -9.89 7.34 -0.29
C LYS A 70 -8.64 6.82 0.42
N PRO A 71 -8.36 5.50 0.35
CA PRO A 71 -7.16 4.96 0.97
C PRO A 71 -5.91 5.67 0.48
N MET A 72 -5.04 6.04 1.40
CA MET A 72 -3.75 6.60 1.04
C MET A 72 -2.88 5.52 0.40
N GLU A 73 -2.00 5.92 -0.51
CA GLU A 73 -1.12 5.00 -1.21
C GLU A 73 0.30 5.07 -0.66
N GLY A 74 1.05 4.01 -0.87
CA GLY A 74 2.46 3.94 -0.49
C GLY A 74 2.97 2.53 -0.66
N ALA A 75 4.29 2.39 -0.76
CA ALA A 75 4.90 1.07 -0.93
C ALA A 75 4.60 0.18 0.27
N ALA A 76 4.26 -1.07 -0.01
CA ALA A 76 3.93 -2.05 1.02
C ALA A 76 4.40 -3.44 0.60
N ILE A 77 4.72 -4.25 1.61
CA ILE A 77 5.02 -5.67 1.41
C ILE A 77 3.96 -6.47 2.15
N GLY A 78 3.34 -7.39 1.44
CA GLY A 78 2.29 -8.23 1.98
C GLY A 78 2.41 -9.68 1.59
N GLU A 79 1.62 -10.50 2.27
CA GLU A 79 1.51 -11.93 1.99
C GLU A 79 0.17 -12.22 1.34
N VAL A 80 0.18 -13.03 0.29
CA VAL A 80 -1.04 -13.45 -0.40
C VAL A 80 -1.79 -14.44 0.50
N ILE A 81 -3.02 -14.08 0.85
CA ILE A 81 -3.88 -14.91 1.70
C ILE A 81 -4.84 -15.72 0.84
N ASN A 82 -5.27 -15.18 -0.30
CA ASN A 82 -6.12 -15.89 -1.25
C ASN A 82 -5.84 -15.36 -2.65
N SER A 83 -6.00 -16.19 -3.66
CA SER A 83 -5.70 -15.82 -5.03
C SER A 83 -6.58 -16.56 -6.01
N LYS A 84 -7.15 -15.83 -6.96
CA LYS A 84 -7.82 -16.40 -8.13
C LYS A 84 -6.91 -16.40 -9.35
N SER A 85 -5.71 -15.80 -9.24
CA SER A 85 -4.72 -15.78 -10.31
C SER A 85 -3.90 -17.06 -10.34
N GLN A 86 -3.51 -17.48 -11.54
CA GLN A 86 -2.58 -18.60 -11.71
C GLN A 86 -1.11 -18.16 -11.56
N ASP A 87 -0.86 -16.86 -11.66
CA ASP A 87 0.50 -16.31 -11.62
C ASP A 87 0.97 -16.01 -10.20
N ILE A 88 0.05 -15.86 -9.26
CA ILE A 88 0.36 -15.58 -7.86
C ILE A 88 -0.37 -16.57 -6.97
N ASN A 89 0.37 -17.20 -6.06
CA ASN A 89 -0.16 -18.25 -5.19
C ASN A 89 -0.28 -17.78 -3.75
N ILE A 90 -1.14 -18.47 -2.98
CA ILE A 90 -1.26 -18.26 -1.54
C ILE A 90 0.11 -18.48 -0.90
N GLY A 91 0.51 -17.57 -0.01
CA GLY A 91 1.82 -17.61 0.64
C GLY A 91 2.90 -16.80 -0.06
N ASP A 92 2.67 -16.37 -1.29
CA ASP A 92 3.62 -15.52 -1.99
C ASP A 92 3.76 -14.15 -1.30
N ILE A 93 4.97 -13.61 -1.35
CA ILE A 93 5.26 -12.27 -0.83
C ILE A 93 5.29 -11.31 -2.00
N VAL A 94 4.56 -10.21 -1.87
CA VAL A 94 4.40 -9.24 -2.96
C VAL A 94 4.66 -7.82 -2.49
N LEU A 95 5.22 -7.02 -3.41
CA LEU A 95 5.41 -5.59 -3.27
C LEU A 95 4.27 -4.88 -4.00
N SER A 96 3.69 -3.86 -3.38
CA SER A 96 2.58 -3.10 -3.96
C SER A 96 2.68 -1.62 -3.57
N GLU A 97 1.80 -0.81 -4.16
CA GLU A 97 1.59 0.58 -3.77
C GLU A 97 0.35 0.75 -2.88
N PHE A 98 -0.20 -0.35 -2.39
CA PHE A 98 -1.42 -0.35 -1.58
C PHE A 98 -1.10 -0.34 -0.07
N GLY A 99 -0.30 0.61 0.36
CA GLY A 99 -0.02 0.86 1.77
C GLY A 99 -1.19 1.52 2.50
N TRP A 100 -0.98 1.86 3.76
CA TRP A 100 -1.97 2.51 4.63
C TRP A 100 -3.25 1.71 4.81
N ARG A 101 -3.18 0.39 4.69
CA ARG A 101 -4.31 -0.53 4.90
C ARG A 101 -3.80 -1.88 5.38
N ASP A 102 -4.64 -2.60 6.11
CA ASP A 102 -4.25 -3.91 6.63
C ASP A 102 -4.30 -5.00 5.57
N GLN A 103 -5.31 -4.97 4.71
CA GLN A 103 -5.43 -5.93 3.62
C GLN A 103 -6.22 -5.31 2.47
N PHE A 104 -6.04 -5.89 1.27
CA PHE A 104 -6.69 -5.37 0.07
C PHE A 104 -6.85 -6.48 -0.97
N VAL A 105 -7.76 -6.24 -1.91
CA VAL A 105 -7.92 -7.08 -3.10
C VAL A 105 -7.49 -6.27 -4.31
N SER A 106 -6.66 -6.88 -5.16
CA SER A 106 -6.16 -6.23 -6.37
C SER A 106 -5.94 -7.25 -7.46
N ASN A 107 -5.92 -6.78 -8.72
CA ASN A 107 -5.47 -7.58 -9.85
C ASN A 107 -3.99 -7.92 -9.66
N TYR A 108 -3.59 -9.15 -10.03
CA TYR A 108 -2.20 -9.60 -9.86
C TYR A 108 -1.18 -8.73 -10.59
N LYS A 109 -1.59 -8.04 -11.65
CA LYS A 109 -0.71 -7.16 -12.44
C LYS A 109 -0.21 -5.95 -11.66
N ASN A 110 -0.92 -5.56 -10.61
CA ASN A 110 -0.54 -4.46 -9.74
C ASN A 110 0.43 -4.88 -8.62
N LEU A 111 0.80 -6.15 -8.60
CA LEU A 111 1.62 -6.73 -7.55
C LEU A 111 2.93 -7.24 -8.14
N LYS A 112 4.03 -7.01 -7.43
CA LYS A 112 5.33 -7.53 -7.80
C LYS A 112 5.73 -8.63 -6.82
N LYS A 113 5.83 -9.85 -7.31
CA LYS A 113 6.28 -10.97 -6.49
C LYS A 113 7.75 -10.81 -6.13
N ILE A 114 8.09 -10.96 -4.86
CA ILE A 114 9.48 -10.91 -4.39
C ILE A 114 9.86 -12.22 -3.73
N ASN A 115 11.16 -12.53 -3.80
CA ASN A 115 11.69 -13.76 -3.24
C ASN A 115 12.65 -13.41 -2.09
N PRO A 116 12.18 -13.45 -0.82
CA PRO A 116 12.96 -12.97 0.32
C PRO A 116 13.95 -14.03 0.82
N ILE A 117 14.86 -14.47 -0.03
CA ILE A 117 15.74 -15.61 0.29
C ILE A 117 16.76 -15.29 1.38
N ASN A 118 17.36 -14.09 1.35
CA ASN A 118 18.52 -13.78 2.19
C ASN A 118 18.39 -12.49 2.99
N ALA A 119 17.18 -11.92 3.10
CA ALA A 119 17.01 -10.65 3.80
C ALA A 119 15.61 -10.54 4.42
N PRO A 120 15.47 -9.82 5.56
CA PRO A 120 14.15 -9.51 6.10
C PRO A 120 13.29 -8.75 5.08
N LEU A 121 11.98 -8.96 5.10
CA LEU A 121 11.05 -8.37 4.12
C LEU A 121 11.11 -6.84 4.10
N GLN A 122 11.27 -6.19 5.25
CA GLN A 122 11.31 -4.74 5.33
C GLN A 122 12.47 -4.12 4.54
N ILE A 123 13.54 -4.86 4.25
CA ILE A 123 14.67 -4.37 3.47
C ILE A 123 14.25 -4.02 2.04
N TYR A 124 13.24 -4.71 1.49
CA TYR A 124 12.73 -4.43 0.14
C TYR A 124 12.03 -3.06 0.06
N LEU A 125 11.61 -2.49 1.19
CA LEU A 125 11.07 -1.12 1.24
C LEU A 125 12.16 -0.07 1.44
N GLY A 126 13.37 -0.48 1.82
CA GLY A 126 14.51 0.40 2.06
C GLY A 126 15.67 0.11 1.10
N PRO A 127 16.81 -0.43 1.60
CA PRO A 127 18.03 -0.56 0.80
C PRO A 127 17.90 -1.34 -0.50
N LEU A 128 17.01 -2.35 -0.55
CA LEU A 128 16.82 -3.17 -1.74
C LEU A 128 15.66 -2.70 -2.61
N GLY A 129 14.92 -1.68 -2.19
CA GLY A 129 13.81 -1.11 -2.94
C GLY A 129 14.16 0.21 -3.62
N MET A 130 13.13 0.97 -4.00
CA MET A 130 13.30 2.24 -4.70
C MET A 130 14.12 3.26 -3.91
N THR A 131 13.95 3.31 -2.59
CA THR A 131 14.70 4.22 -1.73
C THR A 131 16.20 3.95 -1.80
N GLY A 132 16.60 2.67 -1.74
CA GLY A 132 17.98 2.28 -1.86
C GLY A 132 18.56 2.60 -3.23
N HIS A 133 17.81 2.35 -4.28
CA HIS A 133 18.22 2.70 -5.65
C HIS A 133 18.41 4.21 -5.82
N THR A 134 17.51 5.00 -5.25
CA THR A 134 17.61 6.46 -5.32
C THR A 134 18.84 7.00 -4.59
N ALA A 135 19.24 6.36 -3.49
CA ALA A 135 20.41 6.75 -2.72
C ALA A 135 21.73 6.44 -3.44
N TYR A 136 21.73 5.47 -4.34
CA TYR A 136 22.88 5.17 -5.15
C TYR A 136 22.97 6.09 -6.37
#